data_b50521debc6b96f0d29c9c32a57c9e9a
#
_entry.id   b50521debc6b96f0d29c9c32a57c9e9a
#
_cell.length_a   1.000
_cell.length_b   1.000
_cell.length_c   1.000
_cell.angle_alpha   90.00
_cell.angle_beta   90.00
_cell.angle_gamma   90.00
#
_symmetry.space_group_name_H-M   'P 1'
#
loop_
_entity.id
_entity.type
_entity.pdbx_description
1 polymer ?
#
loop_
_entity_poly.entity_id
_entity_poly.type
_entity_poly.pdbx_seq_one_letter_code
_entity_poly.pdbx_strand_id
1 'polypeptide(L)'
;MNSSILRKIRIVLSVLFFVPITLALVDFTELIPIQFTKGILYFQFVPSLLKFIAVITLSATGFILILFLTALFGRVYCSVICPLGFFQDVFNYIAKKIKKRKRKLEYLEDLKILRWSLLGISVLLFVFGIAFGISLLDPYSIYGRFAANLFRPIAVAGNNLFSSMLESMKIYSLYAFEIKAFNLVPFLISAAFFIVIAYMAYKKGRLYCNIVCPVGTLLGFLSKYSLFKIVIEKEECLSCGLCEKDCKGNCINSEEKTVDLSRCVACFNCVSSCPTEGIKFKYSLPKKEKVETTVDETKRNFLISTGLYFSTLSPLIAQAQKQIVVTKKSTVPIQRKRAVSPPGSASIDRFNAKCTACSVCVDSCPTQVLQPSFLEYGFLGMLQPRMDNNAGFCNFDCTICGEVCPTGAILPLKKEEKQLVQIGKAKFIKDNCIVKTQETDCGACSEHCPTKAVHMIPYKGKLVIPEVREEYCVGCGACEYACPVKPYKAIYVEGNEIHAAAKKNVEKEKPKEKIDLKEDFPF
;
A
#
# COMPACT_ATOMS: atom_id res chain seq x y z
N MET A 1 31.71 16.25 17.52
CA MET A 1 31.34 16.12 16.09
C MET A 1 30.53 17.35 15.68
N ASN A 2 30.96 18.04 14.66
CA ASN A 2 30.40 19.36 14.29
C ASN A 2 28.86 19.25 14.06
N SER A 3 28.07 20.04 14.78
CA SER A 3 26.60 19.97 14.84
C SER A 3 25.90 20.06 13.47
N SER A 4 26.48 20.83 12.55
CA SER A 4 25.99 20.99 11.18
C SER A 4 26.16 19.71 10.32
N ILE A 5 27.17 18.89 10.61
CA ILE A 5 27.49 17.67 9.86
C ILE A 5 26.42 16.60 10.11
N LEU A 6 26.00 16.35 11.35
CA LEU A 6 24.95 15.36 11.68
C LEU A 6 23.65 15.65 10.94
N ARG A 7 23.24 16.90 10.90
CA ARG A 7 22.03 17.31 10.16
C ARG A 7 22.18 17.08 8.66
N LYS A 8 23.35 17.41 8.07
CA LYS A 8 23.60 17.20 6.64
C LYS A 8 23.60 15.70 6.29
N ILE A 9 24.32 14.87 7.05
CA ILE A 9 24.34 13.42 6.87
C ILE A 9 22.92 12.84 6.94
N ARG A 10 22.12 13.22 7.94
CA ARG A 10 20.74 12.78 8.05
C ARG A 10 19.89 13.14 6.80
N ILE A 11 20.04 14.37 6.27
CA ILE A 11 19.30 14.81 5.09
C ILE A 11 19.70 13.98 3.87
N VAL A 12 21.00 13.79 3.62
CA VAL A 12 21.49 12.98 2.51
C VAL A 12 20.98 11.55 2.60
N LEU A 13 21.10 10.91 3.76
CA LEU A 13 20.58 9.57 3.98
C LEU A 13 19.06 9.49 3.77
N SER A 14 18.29 10.50 4.23
CA SER A 14 16.84 10.48 4.04
C SER A 14 16.42 10.63 2.58
N VAL A 15 17.16 11.40 1.78
CA VAL A 15 16.95 11.49 0.32
C VAL A 15 17.32 10.18 -0.36
N LEU A 16 18.44 9.55 0.07
CA LEU A 16 18.91 8.27 -0.45
C LEU A 16 17.89 7.13 -0.23
N PHE A 17 17.10 7.16 0.84
CA PHE A 17 16.02 6.20 1.05
C PHE A 17 14.71 6.62 0.36
N PHE A 18 14.36 7.91 0.41
CA PHE A 18 13.08 8.41 -0.09
C PHE A 18 12.97 8.30 -1.62
N VAL A 19 14.01 8.72 -2.36
CA VAL A 19 13.97 8.72 -3.82
C VAL A 19 13.81 7.31 -4.39
N PRO A 20 14.62 6.30 -3.99
CA PRO A 20 14.45 4.94 -4.48
C PRO A 20 13.10 4.31 -4.10
N ILE A 21 12.58 4.56 -2.89
CA ILE A 21 11.25 4.07 -2.49
C ILE A 21 10.18 4.67 -3.39
N THR A 22 10.24 5.98 -3.64
CA THR A 22 9.27 6.67 -4.49
C THR A 22 9.32 6.17 -5.93
N LEU A 23 10.54 6.02 -6.48
CA LEU A 23 10.73 5.51 -7.83
C LEU A 23 10.20 4.07 -7.95
N ALA A 24 10.50 3.19 -7.00
CA ALA A 24 10.02 1.81 -7.01
C ALA A 24 8.49 1.68 -6.89
N LEU A 25 7.82 2.65 -6.23
CA LEU A 25 6.36 2.68 -6.10
C LEU A 25 5.66 3.37 -7.28
N VAL A 26 6.35 4.21 -8.03
CA VAL A 26 5.79 4.96 -9.18
C VAL A 26 6.17 4.33 -10.51
N ASP A 27 7.12 3.39 -10.51
CA ASP A 27 7.60 2.73 -11.72
C ASP A 27 6.45 2.01 -12.45
N PHE A 28 6.13 2.49 -13.66
CA PHE A 28 5.16 1.90 -14.58
C PHE A 28 5.85 1.26 -15.80
N THR A 29 7.18 1.40 -15.89
CA THR A 29 8.00 0.96 -17.02
C THR A 29 8.72 -0.36 -16.76
N GLU A 30 8.62 -0.89 -15.53
CA GLU A 30 9.30 -2.11 -15.07
C GLU A 30 10.84 -2.03 -15.19
N LEU A 31 11.41 -0.81 -15.18
CA LEU A 31 12.85 -0.60 -15.25
C LEU A 31 13.58 -0.97 -13.96
N ILE A 32 12.88 -0.93 -12.81
CA ILE A 32 13.49 -1.20 -11.52
C ILE A 32 13.46 -2.70 -11.22
N PRO A 33 14.63 -3.35 -11.05
CA PRO A 33 14.68 -4.78 -10.73
C PRO A 33 13.92 -5.12 -9.43
N ILE A 34 13.16 -6.21 -9.44
CA ILE A 34 12.37 -6.69 -8.29
C ILE A 34 13.26 -6.90 -7.05
N GLN A 35 14.51 -7.33 -7.20
CA GLN A 35 15.46 -7.50 -6.10
C GLN A 35 15.73 -6.19 -5.37
N PHE A 36 15.83 -5.08 -6.11
CA PHE A 36 16.01 -3.75 -5.55
C PHE A 36 14.80 -3.32 -4.72
N THR A 37 13.59 -3.52 -5.25
CA THR A 37 12.34 -3.27 -4.55
C THR A 37 12.25 -4.10 -3.25
N LYS A 38 12.60 -5.41 -3.31
CA LYS A 38 12.65 -6.28 -2.12
C LYS A 38 13.65 -5.77 -1.07
N GLY A 39 14.82 -5.27 -1.50
CA GLY A 39 15.84 -4.69 -0.61
C GLY A 39 15.33 -3.44 0.12
N ILE A 40 14.66 -2.54 -0.57
CA ILE A 40 14.07 -1.34 0.04
C ILE A 40 12.96 -1.71 1.04
N LEU A 41 12.11 -2.67 0.70
CA LEU A 41 11.01 -3.13 1.53
C LEU A 41 11.49 -3.80 2.83
N TYR A 42 12.67 -4.40 2.82
CA TYR A 42 13.31 -4.98 4.00
C TYR A 42 13.47 -3.97 5.15
N PHE A 43 13.77 -2.71 4.81
CA PHE A 43 13.95 -1.64 5.79
C PHE A 43 12.64 -0.96 6.23
N GLN A 44 11.46 -1.45 5.81
CA GLN A 44 10.19 -0.92 6.28
C GLN A 44 9.70 -1.68 7.51
N PHE A 45 9.41 -0.97 8.61
CA PHE A 45 9.16 -1.58 9.91
C PHE A 45 7.96 -2.53 9.93
N VAL A 46 6.76 -2.03 9.59
CA VAL A 46 5.53 -2.83 9.62
C VAL A 46 5.54 -3.95 8.59
N PRO A 47 5.87 -3.70 7.31
CA PRO A 47 5.99 -4.78 6.32
C PRO A 47 6.94 -5.90 6.74
N SER A 48 8.13 -5.56 7.23
CA SER A 48 9.12 -6.53 7.69
C SER A 48 8.62 -7.35 8.89
N LEU A 49 7.98 -6.71 9.87
CA LEU A 49 7.39 -7.36 11.04
C LEU A 49 6.26 -8.33 10.64
N LEU A 50 5.33 -7.91 9.78
CA LEU A 50 4.22 -8.73 9.33
C LEU A 50 4.70 -9.92 8.48
N LYS A 51 5.69 -9.71 7.64
CA LYS A 51 6.31 -10.78 6.86
C LYS A 51 6.99 -11.81 7.76
N PHE A 52 7.66 -11.38 8.82
CA PHE A 52 8.27 -12.28 9.79
C PHE A 52 7.22 -13.14 10.52
N ILE A 53 6.08 -12.54 10.91
CA ILE A 53 4.95 -13.28 11.51
C ILE A 53 4.31 -14.24 10.49
N ALA A 54 4.29 -13.89 9.20
CA ALA A 54 3.68 -14.71 8.16
C ALA A 54 4.57 -15.88 7.71
N VAL A 55 5.88 -15.63 7.59
CA VAL A 55 6.88 -16.58 7.10
C VAL A 55 8.19 -16.28 7.83
N ILE A 56 8.59 -17.13 8.77
CA ILE A 56 9.82 -16.94 9.55
C ILE A 56 11.03 -17.13 8.62
N THR A 57 11.52 -16.05 8.04
CA THR A 57 12.66 -16.03 7.12
C THR A 57 13.66 -14.93 7.48
N LEU A 58 14.91 -15.13 7.15
CA LEU A 58 15.97 -14.13 7.35
C LEU A 58 15.66 -12.82 6.58
N SER A 59 15.01 -12.92 5.43
CA SER A 59 14.57 -11.75 4.64
C SER A 59 13.49 -10.90 5.30
N ALA A 60 12.97 -11.30 6.46
CA ALA A 60 11.94 -10.58 7.21
C ALA A 60 12.44 -9.98 8.53
N THR A 61 13.76 -10.00 8.80
CA THR A 61 14.36 -9.55 10.07
C THR A 61 14.65 -8.04 10.11
N GLY A 62 14.34 -7.29 9.05
CA GLY A 62 14.63 -5.85 8.96
C GLY A 62 14.06 -5.02 10.11
N PHE A 63 12.90 -5.41 10.67
CA PHE A 63 12.33 -4.73 11.84
C PHE A 63 13.23 -4.86 13.08
N ILE A 64 13.95 -5.97 13.25
CA ILE A 64 14.90 -6.17 14.36
C ILE A 64 16.04 -5.16 14.26
N LEU A 65 16.58 -4.97 13.05
CA LEU A 65 17.60 -3.95 12.81
C LEU A 65 17.09 -2.55 13.17
N ILE A 66 15.83 -2.24 12.81
CA ILE A 66 15.22 -0.94 13.15
C ILE A 66 15.05 -0.78 14.65
N LEU A 67 14.63 -1.82 15.37
CA LEU A 67 14.55 -1.80 16.84
C LEU A 67 15.93 -1.58 17.46
N PHE A 68 16.95 -2.26 16.96
CA PHE A 68 18.33 -2.10 17.41
C PHE A 68 18.85 -0.67 17.17
N LEU A 69 18.68 -0.13 15.96
CA LEU A 69 19.05 1.26 15.66
C LEU A 69 18.28 2.26 16.53
N THR A 70 17.01 1.97 16.84
CA THR A 70 16.21 2.82 17.72
C THR A 70 16.71 2.77 19.16
N ALA A 71 17.12 1.62 19.65
CA ALA A 71 17.72 1.47 20.99
C ALA A 71 19.08 2.18 21.07
N LEU A 72 19.84 2.25 19.98
CA LEU A 72 21.13 2.97 19.96
C LEU A 72 20.92 4.49 19.81
N PHE A 73 20.22 4.94 18.78
CA PHE A 73 20.22 6.33 18.31
C PHE A 73 18.87 7.04 18.42
N GLY A 74 17.87 6.41 19.04
CA GLY A 74 16.50 6.91 19.08
C GLY A 74 15.76 6.71 17.75
N ARG A 75 14.69 7.47 17.50
CA ARG A 75 13.76 7.29 16.37
C ARG A 75 14.34 7.66 15.00
N VAL A 76 15.56 7.19 14.69
CA VAL A 76 16.25 7.45 13.42
C VAL A 76 15.45 6.91 12.22
N TYR A 77 14.77 5.77 12.36
CA TYR A 77 13.86 5.23 11.34
C TYR A 77 12.88 6.29 10.83
N CYS A 78 12.20 7.00 11.76
CA CYS A 78 11.19 8.00 11.40
C CYS A 78 11.79 9.22 10.67
N SER A 79 13.08 9.51 10.83
CA SER A 79 13.74 10.67 10.23
C SER A 79 14.51 10.36 8.95
N VAL A 80 14.91 9.11 8.72
CA VAL A 80 15.79 8.71 7.63
C VAL A 80 15.12 7.75 6.67
N ILE A 81 14.51 6.66 7.19
CA ILE A 81 14.05 5.54 6.36
C ILE A 81 12.57 5.68 5.99
N CYS A 82 11.73 6.16 6.91
CA CYS A 82 10.28 6.25 6.70
C CYS A 82 9.92 7.30 5.64
N PRO A 83 9.29 6.90 4.50
CA PRO A 83 8.97 7.83 3.42
C PRO A 83 7.92 8.88 3.84
N LEU A 84 6.93 8.51 4.65
CA LEU A 84 5.94 9.46 5.16
C LEU A 84 6.56 10.49 6.13
N GLY A 85 7.62 10.09 6.85
CA GLY A 85 8.38 11.00 7.70
C GLY A 85 9.13 12.06 6.89
N PHE A 86 9.77 11.67 5.78
CA PHE A 86 10.42 12.58 4.86
C PHE A 86 9.41 13.49 4.15
N PHE A 87 8.29 12.94 3.72
CA PHE A 87 7.17 13.70 3.13
C PHE A 87 6.71 14.85 4.04
N GLN A 88 6.50 14.58 5.33
CA GLN A 88 6.17 15.64 6.30
C GLN A 88 7.30 16.68 6.44
N ASP A 89 8.56 16.27 6.32
CA ASP A 89 9.70 17.20 6.33
C ASP A 89 9.69 18.16 5.14
N VAL A 90 9.31 17.68 3.95
CA VAL A 90 9.15 18.52 2.74
C VAL A 90 8.08 19.59 2.97
N PHE A 91 6.89 19.21 3.43
CA PHE A 91 5.81 20.19 3.71
C PHE A 91 6.18 21.15 4.83
N ASN A 92 6.88 20.69 5.85
CA ASN A 92 7.40 21.54 6.90
C ASN A 92 8.44 22.56 6.36
N TYR A 93 9.31 22.14 5.44
CA TYR A 93 10.27 23.03 4.77
C TYR A 93 9.57 24.07 3.90
N ILE A 94 8.60 23.65 3.08
CA ILE A 94 7.77 24.54 2.27
C ILE A 94 7.06 25.59 3.15
N ALA A 95 6.44 25.14 4.24
CA ALA A 95 5.78 26.04 5.20
C ALA A 95 6.75 27.06 5.83
N LYS A 96 7.99 26.63 6.14
CA LYS A 96 9.03 27.54 6.67
C LYS A 96 9.45 28.57 5.63
N LYS A 97 9.56 28.18 4.36
CA LYS A 97 9.93 29.07 3.24
C LYS A 97 8.84 30.08 2.93
N ILE A 98 7.56 29.67 2.89
CA ILE A 98 6.41 30.55 2.59
C ILE A 98 6.16 31.52 3.74
N LYS A 99 6.09 31.03 4.99
CA LYS A 99 5.79 31.87 6.16
C LYS A 99 6.99 32.65 6.69
N LYS A 100 8.19 32.46 6.12
CA LYS A 100 9.43 33.12 6.51
C LYS A 100 9.60 33.13 8.04
N ARG A 101 9.80 34.34 8.66
CA ARG A 101 10.04 34.52 10.10
C ARG A 101 8.79 34.36 10.97
N LYS A 102 7.58 34.32 10.41
CA LYS A 102 6.31 34.30 11.18
C LYS A 102 5.95 32.89 11.72
N ARG A 103 6.59 31.82 11.23
CA ARG A 103 6.31 30.47 11.72
C ARG A 103 7.21 30.13 12.88
N LYS A 104 6.61 29.94 14.04
CA LYS A 104 7.24 29.39 15.24
C LYS A 104 6.57 28.06 15.53
N LEU A 105 7.35 27.00 15.67
CA LEU A 105 6.89 25.74 16.26
C LEU A 105 6.97 25.93 17.77
N GLU A 106 5.98 25.45 18.48
CA GLU A 106 5.88 25.55 19.93
C GLU A 106 5.88 24.15 20.52
N TYR A 107 6.28 24.02 21.77
CA TYR A 107 6.11 22.78 22.52
C TYR A 107 4.62 22.40 22.54
N LEU A 108 4.33 21.12 22.35
CA LEU A 108 2.99 20.55 22.48
C LEU A 108 3.04 19.53 23.61
N GLU A 109 2.03 19.53 24.44
CA GLU A 109 1.88 18.48 25.46
C GLU A 109 1.70 17.10 24.80
N ASP A 110 2.19 16.06 25.48
CA ASP A 110 2.09 14.70 24.97
C ASP A 110 0.68 14.14 25.20
N LEU A 111 -0.05 13.90 24.12
CA LEU A 111 -1.35 13.22 24.13
C LEU A 111 -1.17 11.70 24.36
N LYS A 112 -0.59 11.32 25.52
CA LYS A 112 -0.22 9.93 25.84
C LYS A 112 -1.39 8.97 25.67
N ILE A 113 -2.57 9.33 26.16
CA ILE A 113 -3.77 8.47 26.09
C ILE A 113 -4.11 8.16 24.63
N LEU A 114 -4.21 9.18 23.78
CA LEU A 114 -4.55 9.01 22.36
C LEU A 114 -3.52 8.16 21.61
N ARG A 115 -2.23 8.39 21.85
CA ARG A 115 -1.13 7.62 21.23
C ARG A 115 -1.20 6.13 21.58
N TRP A 116 -1.35 5.83 22.88
CA TRP A 116 -1.40 4.45 23.37
C TRP A 116 -2.72 3.76 23.01
N SER A 117 -3.85 4.49 22.97
CA SER A 117 -5.13 3.93 22.52
C SER A 117 -5.08 3.54 21.05
N LEU A 118 -4.54 4.42 20.17
CA LEU A 118 -4.42 4.10 18.75
C LEU A 118 -3.49 2.91 18.49
N LEU A 119 -2.38 2.82 19.21
CA LEU A 119 -1.51 1.65 19.15
C LEU A 119 -2.21 0.40 19.68
N GLY A 120 -2.84 0.48 20.86
CA GLY A 120 -3.53 -0.64 21.48
C GLY A 120 -4.67 -1.17 20.64
N ILE A 121 -5.52 -0.29 20.09
CA ILE A 121 -6.60 -0.67 19.18
C ILE A 121 -6.04 -1.32 17.91
N SER A 122 -4.98 -0.78 17.30
CA SER A 122 -4.37 -1.35 16.11
C SER A 122 -3.81 -2.75 16.35
N VAL A 123 -3.14 -2.97 17.49
CA VAL A 123 -2.61 -4.28 17.89
C VAL A 123 -3.76 -5.25 18.20
N LEU A 124 -4.77 -4.81 18.94
CA LEU A 124 -5.93 -5.62 19.31
C LEU A 124 -6.67 -6.11 18.05
N LEU A 125 -6.98 -5.20 17.13
CA LEU A 125 -7.63 -5.55 15.85
C LEU A 125 -6.78 -6.57 15.07
N PHE A 126 -5.46 -6.38 15.04
CA PHE A 126 -4.57 -7.31 14.35
C PHE A 126 -4.56 -8.71 14.99
N VAL A 127 -4.56 -8.81 16.32
CA VAL A 127 -4.67 -10.10 17.05
C VAL A 127 -5.97 -10.82 16.71
N PHE A 128 -7.07 -10.08 16.52
CA PHE A 128 -8.35 -10.63 16.05
C PHE A 128 -8.39 -10.90 14.52
N GLY A 129 -7.27 -10.82 13.82
CA GLY A 129 -7.21 -11.08 12.37
C GLY A 129 -7.75 -9.94 11.51
N ILE A 130 -7.83 -8.72 12.03
CA ILE A 130 -8.32 -7.54 11.31
C ILE A 130 -7.15 -6.59 11.04
N ALA A 131 -6.58 -6.65 9.83
CA ALA A 131 -5.46 -5.77 9.45
C ALA A 131 -5.88 -4.30 9.21
N PHE A 132 -7.16 -3.98 9.19
CA PHE A 132 -7.69 -2.67 8.84
C PHE A 132 -7.08 -1.52 9.66
N GLY A 133 -6.93 -1.67 10.98
CA GLY A 133 -6.33 -0.66 11.85
C GLY A 133 -4.87 -0.33 11.46
N ILE A 134 -4.09 -1.37 11.19
CA ILE A 134 -2.71 -1.21 10.71
C ILE A 134 -2.70 -0.64 9.30
N SER A 135 -3.53 -1.15 8.40
CA SER A 135 -3.64 -0.65 7.02
C SER A 135 -3.92 0.84 6.96
N LEU A 136 -4.79 1.34 7.85
CA LEU A 136 -5.18 2.74 7.87
C LEU A 136 -4.09 3.67 8.43
N LEU A 137 -3.33 3.21 9.43
CA LEU A 137 -2.41 4.05 10.22
C LEU A 137 -0.92 3.75 9.97
N ASP A 138 -0.58 2.70 9.23
CA ASP A 138 0.81 2.42 8.89
C ASP A 138 1.38 3.47 7.93
N PRO A 139 2.50 4.12 8.31
CA PRO A 139 3.07 5.20 7.50
C PRO A 139 3.56 4.75 6.13
N TYR A 140 4.03 3.51 6.00
CA TYR A 140 4.45 2.96 4.71
C TYR A 140 3.25 2.70 3.79
N SER A 141 2.18 2.08 4.30
CA SER A 141 0.97 1.78 3.53
C SER A 141 0.25 3.06 3.07
N ILE A 142 0.22 4.09 3.92
CA ILE A 142 -0.31 5.41 3.54
C ILE A 142 0.51 6.01 2.39
N TYR A 143 1.84 5.97 2.50
CA TYR A 143 2.71 6.51 1.46
C TYR A 143 2.61 5.72 0.15
N GLY A 144 2.51 4.38 0.20
CA GLY A 144 2.27 3.54 -0.98
C GLY A 144 0.98 3.90 -1.70
N ARG A 145 -0.10 4.15 -0.95
CA ARG A 145 -1.35 4.66 -1.54
C ARG A 145 -1.22 6.04 -2.19
N PHE A 146 -0.39 6.94 -1.63
CA PHE A 146 -0.08 8.21 -2.29
C PHE A 146 0.66 7.99 -3.60
N ALA A 147 1.65 7.10 -3.59
CA ALA A 147 2.42 6.77 -4.79
C ALA A 147 1.53 6.17 -5.88
N ALA A 148 0.73 5.15 -5.55
CA ALA A 148 -0.15 4.46 -6.47
C ALA A 148 -1.27 5.35 -7.05
N ASN A 149 -2.00 6.04 -6.17
CA ASN A 149 -3.23 6.72 -6.57
C ASN A 149 -3.03 8.20 -6.95
N LEU A 150 -1.93 8.85 -6.52
CA LEU A 150 -1.68 10.27 -6.81
C LEU A 150 -0.43 10.47 -7.67
N PHE A 151 0.72 9.91 -7.30
CA PHE A 151 1.97 10.22 -7.98
C PHE A 151 2.12 9.46 -9.30
N ARG A 152 1.75 8.18 -9.35
CA ARG A 152 1.83 7.36 -10.56
C ARG A 152 0.95 7.89 -11.70
N PRO A 153 -0.33 8.26 -11.51
CA PRO A 153 -1.12 8.89 -12.56
C PRO A 153 -0.50 10.20 -13.10
N ILE A 154 0.08 11.02 -12.20
CA ILE A 154 0.79 12.25 -12.60
C ILE A 154 2.05 11.92 -13.41
N ALA A 155 2.81 10.92 -13.00
CA ALA A 155 4.01 10.48 -13.71
C ALA A 155 3.68 9.93 -15.10
N VAL A 156 2.63 9.11 -15.21
CA VAL A 156 2.13 8.58 -16.50
C VAL A 156 1.63 9.72 -17.40
N ALA A 157 0.87 10.66 -16.86
CA ALA A 157 0.41 11.82 -17.63
C ALA A 157 1.60 12.66 -18.14
N GLY A 158 2.61 12.86 -17.29
CA GLY A 158 3.87 13.52 -17.67
C GLY A 158 4.59 12.77 -18.77
N ASN A 159 4.78 11.45 -18.63
CA ASN A 159 5.38 10.62 -19.67
C ASN A 159 4.63 10.72 -21.01
N ASN A 160 3.30 10.64 -20.98
CA ASN A 160 2.50 10.71 -22.20
C ASN A 160 2.58 12.08 -22.87
N LEU A 161 2.64 13.16 -22.09
CA LEU A 161 2.86 14.50 -22.60
C LEU A 161 4.23 14.61 -23.30
N PHE A 162 5.31 14.11 -22.66
CA PHE A 162 6.64 14.10 -23.25
C PHE A 162 6.72 13.18 -24.46
N SER A 163 6.10 12.00 -24.43
CA SER A 163 6.01 11.08 -25.57
C SER A 163 5.36 11.76 -26.78
N SER A 164 4.21 12.44 -26.59
CA SER A 164 3.53 13.18 -27.65
C SER A 164 4.38 14.32 -28.22
N MET A 165 5.14 15.04 -27.37
CA MET A 165 6.07 16.07 -27.83
C MET A 165 7.22 15.48 -28.66
N LEU A 166 7.83 14.39 -28.23
CA LEU A 166 8.91 13.73 -28.95
C LEU A 166 8.43 13.11 -30.27
N GLU A 167 7.22 12.53 -30.28
CA GLU A 167 6.60 11.98 -31.48
C GLU A 167 6.38 13.08 -32.54
N SER A 168 5.96 14.29 -32.15
CA SER A 168 5.86 15.43 -33.07
C SER A 168 7.18 15.82 -33.69
N MET A 169 8.31 15.52 -33.01
CA MET A 169 9.68 15.69 -33.49
C MET A 169 10.24 14.45 -34.24
N LYS A 170 9.38 13.41 -34.46
CA LYS A 170 9.77 12.12 -35.06
C LYS A 170 10.79 11.32 -34.23
N ILE A 171 10.84 11.54 -32.90
CA ILE A 171 11.69 10.81 -31.97
C ILE A 171 10.79 9.84 -31.18
N TYR A 172 10.97 8.52 -31.39
CA TYR A 172 10.15 7.46 -30.81
C TYR A 172 10.85 6.75 -29.64
N SER A 173 11.55 7.48 -28.79
CA SER A 173 12.28 6.92 -27.63
C SER A 173 11.41 6.68 -26.40
N LEU A 174 10.26 7.34 -26.29
CA LEU A 174 9.29 7.17 -25.22
C LEU A 174 7.95 6.72 -25.78
N TYR A 175 7.35 5.73 -25.14
CA TYR A 175 6.02 5.23 -25.49
C TYR A 175 4.96 5.78 -24.55
N ALA A 176 3.78 6.07 -25.09
CA ALA A 176 2.61 6.40 -24.29
C ALA A 176 2.15 5.17 -23.50
N PHE A 177 1.84 5.37 -22.22
CA PHE A 177 1.37 4.33 -21.33
C PHE A 177 -0.12 4.53 -21.00
N GLU A 178 -0.93 3.49 -21.20
CA GLU A 178 -2.35 3.56 -20.95
C GLU A 178 -2.69 3.12 -19.51
N ILE A 179 -3.39 3.98 -18.76
CA ILE A 179 -3.99 3.61 -17.48
C ILE A 179 -5.33 2.94 -17.77
N LYS A 180 -5.39 1.60 -17.68
CA LYS A 180 -6.57 0.79 -18.03
C LYS A 180 -7.77 0.97 -17.11
N ALA A 181 -7.53 1.35 -15.85
CA ALA A 181 -8.61 1.63 -14.91
C ALA A 181 -8.21 2.76 -13.95
N PHE A 182 -9.09 3.73 -13.81
CA PHE A 182 -9.00 4.78 -12.81
C PHE A 182 -10.16 4.65 -11.82
N ASN A 183 -9.84 4.32 -10.58
CA ASN A 183 -10.84 4.17 -9.53
C ASN A 183 -10.94 5.46 -8.70
N LEU A 184 -12.05 6.18 -8.86
CA LEU A 184 -12.27 7.47 -8.22
C LEU A 184 -12.26 7.38 -6.68
N VAL A 185 -12.82 6.30 -6.10
CA VAL A 185 -12.96 6.18 -4.64
C VAL A 185 -11.60 6.00 -3.94
N PRO A 186 -10.73 5.06 -4.32
CA PRO A 186 -9.37 4.98 -3.78
C PRO A 186 -8.55 6.26 -4.00
N PHE A 187 -8.74 6.95 -5.13
CA PHE A 187 -8.12 8.25 -5.39
C PHE A 187 -8.56 9.31 -4.38
N LEU A 188 -9.87 9.48 -4.16
CA LEU A 188 -10.41 10.47 -3.22
C LEU A 188 -9.99 10.19 -1.78
N ILE A 189 -9.99 8.92 -1.35
CA ILE A 189 -9.52 8.52 -0.02
C ILE A 189 -8.03 8.87 0.14
N SER A 190 -7.20 8.52 -0.85
CA SER A 190 -5.77 8.82 -0.81
C SER A 190 -5.51 10.32 -0.83
N ALA A 191 -6.26 11.09 -1.63
CA ALA A 191 -6.17 12.55 -1.69
C ALA A 191 -6.58 13.19 -0.35
N ALA A 192 -7.64 12.70 0.30
CA ALA A 192 -8.05 13.18 1.61
C ALA A 192 -6.96 12.96 2.67
N PHE A 193 -6.39 11.75 2.75
CA PHE A 193 -5.26 11.46 3.64
C PHE A 193 -4.04 12.32 3.34
N PHE A 194 -3.71 12.51 2.05
CA PHE A 194 -2.62 13.37 1.62
C PHE A 194 -2.81 14.80 2.11
N ILE A 195 -3.99 15.38 1.88
CA ILE A 195 -4.32 16.77 2.29
C ILE A 195 -4.25 16.90 3.81
N VAL A 196 -4.85 15.98 4.57
CA VAL A 196 -4.85 16.01 6.03
C VAL A 196 -3.42 15.95 6.58
N ILE A 197 -2.60 14.99 6.11
CA ILE A 197 -1.22 14.84 6.60
C ILE A 197 -0.34 16.01 6.17
N ALA A 198 -0.51 16.51 4.93
CA ALA A 198 0.20 17.70 4.45
C ALA A 198 -0.17 18.93 5.28
N TYR A 199 -1.45 19.12 5.60
CA TYR A 199 -1.92 20.21 6.46
C TYR A 199 -1.36 20.11 7.89
N MET A 200 -1.38 18.91 8.50
CA MET A 200 -0.77 18.66 9.80
C MET A 200 0.73 19.01 9.79
N ALA A 201 1.44 18.59 8.75
CA ALA A 201 2.86 18.88 8.59
C ALA A 201 3.13 20.37 8.35
N TYR A 202 2.28 21.03 7.55
CA TYR A 202 2.35 22.47 7.29
C TYR A 202 2.13 23.31 8.55
N LYS A 203 1.22 22.91 9.43
CA LYS A 203 0.87 23.66 10.68
C LYS A 203 1.85 23.37 11.82
N LYS A 204 2.09 22.09 12.16
CA LYS A 204 2.72 21.65 13.42
C LYS A 204 3.91 20.68 13.20
N GLY A 205 4.49 20.60 11.97
CA GLY A 205 5.61 19.72 11.69
C GLY A 205 5.23 18.24 11.66
N ARG A 206 5.89 17.40 12.46
CA ARG A 206 5.67 15.94 12.43
C ARG A 206 4.54 15.47 13.35
N LEU A 207 3.41 16.17 13.32
CA LEU A 207 2.28 15.92 14.21
C LEU A 207 1.72 14.50 14.02
N TYR A 208 1.56 14.04 12.77
CA TYR A 208 1.07 12.69 12.48
C TYR A 208 1.97 11.62 13.13
N CYS A 209 3.29 11.72 12.96
CA CYS A 209 4.25 10.75 13.52
C CYS A 209 4.25 10.70 15.06
N ASN A 210 3.87 11.79 15.70
CA ASN A 210 3.94 11.95 17.15
C ASN A 210 2.62 11.72 17.88
N ILE A 211 1.46 11.75 17.16
CA ILE A 211 0.15 11.58 17.79
C ILE A 211 -0.59 10.36 17.22
N VAL A 212 -0.61 10.19 15.89
CA VAL A 212 -1.48 9.21 15.23
C VAL A 212 -0.75 7.90 14.91
N CYS A 213 0.52 7.98 14.48
CA CYS A 213 1.26 6.83 13.96
C CYS A 213 1.57 5.78 15.05
N PRO A 214 1.07 4.53 14.94
CA PRO A 214 1.35 3.48 15.91
C PRO A 214 2.83 3.08 15.94
N VAL A 215 3.51 3.07 14.78
CA VAL A 215 4.97 2.84 14.70
C VAL A 215 5.72 3.94 15.44
N GLY A 216 5.29 5.20 15.28
CA GLY A 216 5.85 6.33 15.99
C GLY A 216 5.71 6.22 17.51
N THR A 217 4.61 5.67 18.00
CA THR A 217 4.38 5.44 19.43
C THR A 217 5.27 4.32 19.97
N LEU A 218 5.33 3.19 19.27
CA LEU A 218 6.15 2.02 19.65
C LEU A 218 7.65 2.36 19.68
N LEU A 219 8.17 2.92 18.59
CA LEU A 219 9.58 3.32 18.52
C LEU A 219 9.88 4.50 19.47
N GLY A 220 8.89 5.35 19.76
CA GLY A 220 8.99 6.41 20.74
C GLY A 220 9.20 5.88 22.17
N PHE A 221 8.49 4.82 22.53
CA PHE A 221 8.70 4.15 23.80
C PHE A 221 10.13 3.62 23.94
N LEU A 222 10.64 2.95 22.92
CA LEU A 222 12.01 2.44 22.90
C LEU A 222 13.05 3.57 22.97
N SER A 223 12.79 4.67 22.25
CA SER A 223 13.69 5.82 22.17
C SER A 223 13.93 6.52 23.52
N LYS A 224 13.03 6.38 24.51
CA LYS A 224 13.27 6.87 25.87
C LYS A 224 14.51 6.24 26.51
N TYR A 225 14.79 5.00 26.16
CA TYR A 225 15.89 4.20 26.70
C TYR A 225 17.10 4.17 25.77
N SER A 226 17.12 4.98 24.69
CA SER A 226 18.24 5.00 23.75
C SER A 226 19.55 5.41 24.42
N LEU A 227 20.65 4.82 23.94
CA LEU A 227 21.99 5.07 24.46
C LEU A 227 22.51 6.45 24.05
N PHE A 228 22.30 6.82 22.79
CA PHE A 228 22.63 8.15 22.29
C PHE A 228 21.36 8.99 22.19
N LYS A 229 21.37 10.15 22.83
CA LYS A 229 20.18 11.02 22.87
C LYS A 229 20.54 12.50 22.86
N ILE A 230 19.57 13.32 22.51
CA ILE A 230 19.69 14.77 22.57
C ILE A 230 19.48 15.20 24.01
N VAL A 231 20.46 15.91 24.55
CA VAL A 231 20.47 16.42 25.94
C VAL A 231 20.70 17.93 25.90
N ILE A 232 19.99 18.64 26.77
CA ILE A 232 20.23 20.08 27.02
C ILE A 232 21.10 20.21 28.25
N GLU A 233 22.29 20.82 28.11
CA GLU A 233 23.15 21.18 29.21
C GLU A 233 22.57 22.43 29.89
N LYS A 234 22.10 22.27 31.12
CA LYS A 234 21.35 23.33 31.81
C LYS A 234 22.20 24.59 32.06
N GLU A 235 23.50 24.40 32.25
CA GLU A 235 24.45 25.48 32.51
C GLU A 235 24.77 26.30 31.25
N GLU A 236 24.85 25.67 30.10
CA GLU A 236 25.13 26.31 28.81
C GLU A 236 23.87 26.88 28.15
N CYS A 237 22.67 26.56 28.65
CA CYS A 237 21.40 26.90 28.02
C CYS A 237 20.89 28.28 28.49
N LEU A 238 20.76 29.22 27.53
CA LEU A 238 20.24 30.57 27.75
C LEU A 238 18.70 30.68 27.68
N SER A 239 17.99 29.56 27.57
CA SER A 239 16.51 29.52 27.41
C SER A 239 15.97 30.42 26.28
N CYS A 240 16.73 30.63 25.21
CA CYS A 240 16.39 31.53 24.09
C CYS A 240 15.27 31.03 23.18
N GLY A 241 14.80 29.78 23.31
CA GLY A 241 13.70 29.17 22.58
C GLY A 241 13.97 28.87 21.10
N LEU A 242 15.21 29.05 20.57
CA LEU A 242 15.51 28.78 19.16
C LEU A 242 15.40 27.29 18.82
N CYS A 243 15.82 26.41 19.72
CA CYS A 243 15.71 24.96 19.55
C CYS A 243 14.27 24.47 19.51
N GLU A 244 13.36 25.08 20.28
CA GLU A 244 11.94 24.81 20.30
C GLU A 244 11.29 25.24 18.98
N LYS A 245 11.57 26.47 18.51
CA LYS A 245 11.06 27.01 17.24
C LYS A 245 11.47 26.19 16.01
N ASP A 246 12.61 25.50 16.04
CA ASP A 246 13.09 24.64 14.95
C ASP A 246 12.79 23.15 15.18
N CYS A 247 12.14 22.79 16.29
CA CYS A 247 11.83 21.42 16.65
C CYS A 247 10.64 20.89 15.83
N LYS A 248 10.91 20.07 14.83
CA LYS A 248 9.86 19.43 14.01
C LYS A 248 8.96 18.48 14.80
N GLY A 249 9.44 17.94 15.90
CA GLY A 249 8.72 17.02 16.77
C GLY A 249 7.88 17.68 17.85
N ASN A 250 8.00 19.01 18.04
CA ASN A 250 7.33 19.76 19.11
C ASN A 250 7.57 19.17 20.51
N CYS A 251 8.78 18.65 20.73
CA CYS A 251 9.14 17.85 21.90
C CYS A 251 10.19 18.50 22.83
N ILE A 252 10.52 19.77 22.59
CA ILE A 252 11.49 20.53 23.38
C ILE A 252 10.73 21.62 24.15
N ASN A 253 10.85 21.62 25.46
CA ASN A 253 10.43 22.70 26.32
C ASN A 253 11.67 23.53 26.69
N SER A 254 11.73 24.76 26.17
CA SER A 254 12.89 25.65 26.38
C SER A 254 12.91 26.28 27.77
N GLU A 255 11.78 26.42 28.45
CA GLU A 255 11.63 26.97 29.78
C GLU A 255 12.11 25.96 30.84
N GLU A 256 11.62 24.72 30.76
CA GLU A 256 12.02 23.63 31.66
C GLU A 256 13.38 23.00 31.28
N LYS A 257 13.96 23.40 30.14
CA LYS A 257 15.20 22.83 29.61
C LYS A 257 15.14 21.31 29.45
N THR A 258 14.00 20.80 28.94
CA THR A 258 13.73 19.36 28.79
C THR A 258 13.45 18.97 27.36
N VAL A 259 13.75 17.69 27.01
CA VAL A 259 13.45 17.09 25.71
C VAL A 259 12.67 15.81 25.93
N ASP A 260 11.45 15.74 25.39
CA ASP A 260 10.69 14.49 25.37
C ASP A 260 11.24 13.54 24.29
N LEU A 261 12.05 12.60 24.74
CA LEU A 261 12.70 11.61 23.87
C LEU A 261 11.70 10.66 23.19
N SER A 262 10.48 10.48 23.76
CA SER A 262 9.45 9.64 23.14
C SER A 262 8.90 10.23 21.85
N ARG A 263 9.01 11.55 21.67
CA ARG A 263 8.56 12.29 20.48
C ARG A 263 9.71 12.81 19.63
N CYS A 264 10.93 12.80 20.16
CA CYS A 264 12.12 13.20 19.43
C CYS A 264 12.40 12.25 18.29
N VAL A 265 12.49 12.78 17.06
CA VAL A 265 12.77 12.00 15.84
C VAL A 265 14.25 12.05 15.42
N ALA A 266 15.14 12.48 16.29
CA ALA A 266 16.58 12.60 16.02
C ALA A 266 16.90 13.35 14.70
N CYS A 267 16.23 14.49 14.46
CA CYS A 267 16.43 15.26 13.22
C CYS A 267 17.59 16.24 13.26
N PHE A 268 18.21 16.46 14.43
CA PHE A 268 19.35 17.31 14.71
C PHE A 268 19.19 18.80 14.37
N ASN A 269 17.98 19.28 14.11
CA ASN A 269 17.76 20.70 13.85
C ASN A 269 18.10 21.56 15.07
N CYS A 270 17.64 21.14 16.26
CA CYS A 270 17.90 21.85 17.53
C CYS A 270 19.38 21.99 17.84
N VAL A 271 20.17 20.96 17.55
CA VAL A 271 21.63 20.99 17.76
C VAL A 271 22.28 22.03 16.85
N SER A 272 21.83 22.13 15.58
CA SER A 272 22.38 23.12 14.64
C SER A 272 21.87 24.55 14.84
N SER A 273 20.77 24.74 15.60
CA SER A 273 20.16 26.06 15.87
C SER A 273 20.56 26.64 17.22
N CYS A 274 21.28 25.88 18.05
CA CYS A 274 21.72 26.36 19.37
C CYS A 274 23.00 27.21 19.22
N PRO A 275 22.97 28.53 19.61
CA PRO A 275 24.11 29.41 19.45
C PRO A 275 25.21 29.14 20.48
N THR A 276 24.87 28.58 21.65
CA THR A 276 25.80 28.31 22.74
C THR A 276 26.30 26.85 22.80
N GLU A 277 25.94 26.04 21.77
CA GLU A 277 26.21 24.60 21.76
C GLU A 277 25.68 23.83 22.99
N GLY A 278 24.78 24.43 23.75
CA GLY A 278 24.18 23.83 24.95
C GLY A 278 23.27 22.64 24.69
N ILE A 279 23.03 22.27 23.39
CA ILE A 279 22.32 21.05 22.98
C ILE A 279 23.30 20.11 22.29
N LYS A 280 23.50 18.94 22.92
CA LYS A 280 24.47 17.95 22.45
C LYS A 280 23.81 16.60 22.20
N PHE A 281 24.30 15.88 21.18
CA PHE A 281 23.97 14.47 20.98
C PHE A 281 25.08 13.63 21.59
N LYS A 282 24.79 13.01 22.73
CA LYS A 282 25.80 12.31 23.52
C LYS A 282 25.29 10.99 24.09
N TYR A 283 26.22 10.13 24.44
CA TYR A 283 25.95 8.92 25.22
C TYR A 283 25.45 9.32 26.63
N SER A 284 24.32 8.76 27.04
CA SER A 284 23.75 9.00 28.36
C SER A 284 22.88 7.81 28.76
N LEU A 285 23.25 7.17 29.84
CA LEU A 285 22.46 6.08 30.43
C LEU A 285 21.09 6.59 30.89
N PRO A 286 20.05 5.75 30.82
CA PRO A 286 18.71 6.11 31.28
C PRO A 286 18.73 6.32 32.83
N LYS A 287 18.49 7.55 33.26
CA LYS A 287 18.21 7.80 34.70
C LYS A 287 16.79 7.31 35.00
N LYS A 288 16.61 6.54 36.06
CA LYS A 288 15.29 6.20 36.62
C LYS A 288 14.62 7.48 37.12
N GLU A 289 13.68 8.03 36.36
CA GLU A 289 12.77 9.05 36.89
C GLU A 289 11.76 8.38 37.82
N LYS A 290 11.69 8.90 39.07
CA LYS A 290 10.58 8.57 39.98
C LYS A 290 9.29 9.14 39.37
N VAL A 291 8.39 8.26 38.94
CA VAL A 291 7.04 8.65 38.47
C VAL A 291 6.20 8.90 39.71
N GLU A 292 5.92 10.15 40.02
CA GLU A 292 4.81 10.50 40.91
C GLU A 292 3.50 10.31 40.13
N THR A 293 2.74 9.29 40.49
CA THR A 293 1.41 9.00 39.94
C THR A 293 0.37 9.84 40.67
N THR A 294 0.03 10.99 40.10
CA THR A 294 -1.24 11.66 40.44
C THR A 294 -2.33 11.04 39.57
N VAL A 295 -3.32 10.44 40.18
CA VAL A 295 -4.50 9.86 39.52
C VAL A 295 -5.45 10.98 39.15
N ASP A 296 -5.61 11.23 37.85
CA ASP A 296 -6.46 12.30 37.31
C ASP A 296 -7.85 11.74 36.94
N GLU A 297 -8.89 12.27 37.59
CA GLU A 297 -10.31 11.82 37.41
C GLU A 297 -10.87 12.06 36.01
N THR A 298 -10.25 12.92 35.21
CA THR A 298 -10.65 13.22 33.82
C THR A 298 -10.51 12.01 32.90
N LYS A 299 -9.74 11.00 33.28
CA LYS A 299 -9.45 9.79 32.50
C LYS A 299 -10.63 8.83 32.38
N ARG A 300 -11.52 8.84 33.38
CA ARG A 300 -12.69 7.93 33.43
C ARG A 300 -13.81 8.34 32.46
N ASN A 301 -14.01 9.63 32.28
CA ASN A 301 -15.08 10.18 31.43
C ASN A 301 -14.77 10.08 29.93
N PHE A 302 -13.49 10.06 29.53
CA PHE A 302 -13.08 9.91 28.13
C PHE A 302 -13.32 8.49 27.59
N LEU A 303 -13.13 7.44 28.40
CA LEU A 303 -13.37 6.05 27.99
C LEU A 303 -14.84 5.74 27.77
N ILE A 304 -15.74 6.38 28.54
CA ILE A 304 -17.19 6.19 28.43
C ILE A 304 -17.74 6.89 27.17
N SER A 305 -17.25 8.08 26.83
CA SER A 305 -17.69 8.82 25.64
C SER A 305 -17.23 8.17 24.33
N THR A 306 -16.05 7.52 24.31
CA THR A 306 -15.53 6.87 23.09
C THR A 306 -16.30 5.58 22.78
N GLY A 307 -16.77 4.83 23.79
CA GLY A 307 -17.61 3.63 23.62
C GLY A 307 -18.98 3.92 23.02
N LEU A 308 -19.58 5.06 23.36
CA LEU A 308 -20.91 5.48 22.88
C LEU A 308 -20.90 5.93 21.42
N TYR A 309 -19.79 6.52 20.92
CA TYR A 309 -19.69 6.95 19.51
C TYR A 309 -19.59 5.78 18.52
N PHE A 310 -19.00 4.65 18.91
CA PHE A 310 -18.88 3.48 18.03
C PHE A 310 -20.20 2.69 17.86
N SER A 311 -21.11 2.76 18.83
CA SER A 311 -22.38 2.04 18.76
C SER A 311 -23.45 2.70 17.87
N THR A 312 -23.29 4.00 17.53
CA THR A 312 -24.25 4.74 16.69
C THR A 312 -23.93 4.74 15.19
N LEU A 313 -22.77 4.24 14.79
CA LEU A 313 -22.35 4.21 13.37
C LEU A 313 -22.78 2.95 12.59
N SER A 314 -23.22 1.91 13.28
CA SER A 314 -23.59 0.63 12.64
C SER A 314 -24.87 0.64 11.78
N PRO A 315 -25.94 1.42 12.05
CA PRO A 315 -27.15 1.38 11.22
C PRO A 315 -27.07 2.22 9.93
N LEU A 316 -26.18 3.23 9.86
CA LEU A 316 -26.07 4.11 8.69
C LEU A 316 -25.37 3.45 7.48
N ILE A 317 -24.56 2.42 7.70
CA ILE A 317 -23.79 1.74 6.66
C ILE A 317 -24.65 0.70 5.92
N ALA A 318 -25.68 0.15 6.57
CA ALA A 318 -26.57 -0.84 5.98
C ALA A 318 -27.55 -0.25 4.93
N GLN A 319 -27.81 1.04 4.94
CA GLN A 319 -28.74 1.70 4.00
C GLN A 319 -28.11 2.18 2.70
N ALA A 320 -26.79 2.24 2.58
CA ALA A 320 -26.10 2.72 1.37
C ALA A 320 -26.05 1.68 0.21
N GLN A 321 -26.55 0.47 0.41
CA GLN A 321 -26.53 -0.61 -0.59
C GLN A 321 -27.74 -0.67 -1.52
N LYS A 322 -28.72 0.22 -1.40
CA LYS A 322 -29.90 0.22 -2.27
C LYS A 322 -30.07 1.58 -2.93
N GLN A 323 -29.43 1.78 -4.07
CA GLN A 323 -29.94 2.56 -5.20
C GLN A 323 -28.88 2.67 -6.29
N ILE A 324 -28.81 1.69 -7.17
CA ILE A 324 -28.29 1.90 -8.52
C ILE A 324 -29.49 1.84 -9.44
N VAL A 325 -29.81 3.00 -9.99
CA VAL A 325 -30.87 3.15 -10.98
C VAL A 325 -30.57 2.30 -12.22
N VAL A 326 -31.45 1.37 -12.51
CA VAL A 326 -31.41 0.54 -13.69
C VAL A 326 -31.89 1.37 -14.88
N THR A 327 -30.97 1.84 -15.71
CA THR A 327 -31.30 2.30 -17.06
C THR A 327 -31.42 1.10 -17.98
N LYS A 328 -32.59 1.00 -18.66
CA LYS A 328 -32.92 -0.05 -19.63
C LYS A 328 -31.85 -0.19 -20.70
N LYS A 329 -31.17 -1.35 -20.74
CA LYS A 329 -30.87 -2.13 -21.97
C LYS A 329 -30.21 -3.48 -21.62
N SER A 330 -30.99 -4.52 -21.74
CA SER A 330 -30.79 -5.81 -22.42
C SER A 330 -29.66 -6.78 -21.99
N THR A 331 -28.87 -6.59 -20.96
CA THR A 331 -27.97 -7.64 -20.43
C THR A 331 -28.27 -7.91 -18.97
N VAL A 332 -28.27 -9.20 -18.58
CA VAL A 332 -28.48 -9.62 -17.18
C VAL A 332 -27.32 -9.12 -16.32
N PRO A 333 -27.60 -8.37 -15.23
CA PRO A 333 -26.54 -7.88 -14.34
C PRO A 333 -25.73 -9.01 -13.71
N ILE A 334 -24.41 -8.84 -13.65
CA ILE A 334 -23.51 -9.77 -12.96
C ILE A 334 -23.57 -9.50 -11.47
N GLN A 335 -23.99 -10.49 -10.68
CA GLN A 335 -23.96 -10.45 -9.22
C GLN A 335 -22.81 -11.32 -8.73
N ARG A 336 -21.62 -10.72 -8.51
CA ARG A 336 -20.50 -11.42 -7.87
C ARG A 336 -20.74 -11.50 -6.37
N LYS A 337 -20.71 -12.71 -5.84
CA LYS A 337 -20.81 -12.94 -4.39
C LYS A 337 -19.49 -12.68 -3.69
N ARG A 338 -18.36 -12.95 -4.38
CA ARG A 338 -17.01 -12.84 -3.84
C ARG A 338 -16.07 -12.17 -4.83
N ALA A 339 -15.23 -11.27 -4.32
CA ALA A 339 -14.15 -10.71 -5.09
C ALA A 339 -13.06 -11.76 -5.37
N VAL A 340 -12.36 -11.62 -6.47
CA VAL A 340 -11.24 -12.49 -6.82
C VAL A 340 -9.97 -11.94 -6.18
N SER A 341 -9.38 -12.69 -5.23
CA SER A 341 -8.14 -12.32 -4.58
C SER A 341 -6.92 -12.76 -5.41
N PRO A 342 -5.76 -12.08 -5.27
CA PRO A 342 -4.56 -12.42 -6.02
C PRO A 342 -4.07 -13.85 -5.79
N PRO A 343 -3.43 -14.52 -6.79
CA PRO A 343 -2.83 -15.84 -6.59
C PRO A 343 -1.77 -15.79 -5.49
N GLY A 344 -1.77 -16.78 -4.59
CA GLY A 344 -0.91 -16.82 -3.39
C GLY A 344 -1.56 -16.25 -2.13
N SER A 345 -2.78 -15.71 -2.19
CA SER A 345 -3.55 -15.27 -1.01
C SER A 345 -3.99 -16.41 -0.12
N ALA A 346 -4.13 -17.61 -0.67
CA ALA A 346 -4.63 -18.87 -0.09
C ALA A 346 -6.11 -18.85 0.31
N SER A 347 -6.59 -17.82 1.02
CA SER A 347 -8.01 -17.57 1.30
C SER A 347 -8.27 -16.08 1.43
N ILE A 348 -9.53 -15.66 1.27
CA ILE A 348 -9.94 -14.27 1.43
C ILE A 348 -9.72 -13.81 2.89
N ASP A 349 -10.05 -14.64 3.87
CA ASP A 349 -9.89 -14.30 5.29
C ASP A 349 -8.41 -14.10 5.66
N ARG A 350 -7.54 -15.03 5.26
CA ARG A 350 -6.11 -14.87 5.46
C ARG A 350 -5.55 -13.63 4.79
N PHE A 351 -6.01 -13.35 3.57
CA PHE A 351 -5.61 -12.17 2.81
C PHE A 351 -6.01 -10.89 3.53
N ASN A 352 -7.27 -10.78 3.94
CA ASN A 352 -7.80 -9.63 4.67
C ASN A 352 -7.09 -9.42 6.02
N ALA A 353 -6.71 -10.50 6.70
CA ALA A 353 -6.00 -10.44 7.97
C ALA A 353 -4.54 -9.97 7.85
N LYS A 354 -3.91 -10.08 6.68
CA LYS A 354 -2.47 -9.79 6.51
C LYS A 354 -2.17 -8.63 5.55
N CYS A 355 -3.13 -8.25 4.70
CA CYS A 355 -2.94 -7.20 3.72
C CYS A 355 -3.08 -5.81 4.34
N THR A 356 -2.04 -4.98 4.23
CA THR A 356 -2.05 -3.59 4.71
C THR A 356 -2.44 -2.58 3.64
N ALA A 357 -2.93 -3.02 2.49
CA ALA A 357 -3.34 -2.15 1.37
C ALA A 357 -2.25 -1.13 0.95
N CYS A 358 -1.00 -1.56 0.93
CA CYS A 358 0.16 -0.71 0.57
C CYS A 358 0.31 -0.46 -0.93
N SER A 359 -0.52 -1.09 -1.75
CA SER A 359 -0.62 -0.96 -3.23
C SER A 359 0.61 -1.40 -4.04
N VAL A 360 1.69 -1.91 -3.43
CA VAL A 360 2.91 -2.34 -4.17
C VAL A 360 2.59 -3.38 -5.26
N CYS A 361 1.76 -4.39 -4.95
CA CYS A 361 1.35 -5.40 -5.93
C CYS A 361 0.43 -4.84 -7.04
N VAL A 362 -0.30 -3.76 -6.76
CA VAL A 362 -1.11 -3.03 -7.76
C VAL A 362 -0.19 -2.31 -8.74
N ASP A 363 0.82 -1.60 -8.21
CA ASP A 363 1.77 -0.84 -9.01
C ASP A 363 2.68 -1.74 -9.87
N SER A 364 3.07 -2.90 -9.32
CA SER A 364 3.93 -3.88 -10.01
C SER A 364 3.15 -4.84 -10.91
N CYS A 365 1.83 -4.68 -11.10
CA CYS A 365 1.04 -5.58 -11.95
C CYS A 365 1.14 -5.19 -13.43
N PRO A 366 1.81 -5.98 -14.31
CA PRO A 366 2.04 -5.59 -15.70
C PRO A 366 0.73 -5.50 -16.51
N THR A 367 -0.26 -6.29 -16.18
CA THR A 367 -1.57 -6.27 -16.86
C THR A 367 -2.56 -5.30 -16.24
N GLN A 368 -2.21 -4.65 -15.13
CA GLN A 368 -3.06 -3.74 -14.35
C GLN A 368 -4.39 -4.37 -13.87
N VAL A 369 -4.46 -5.70 -13.81
CA VAL A 369 -5.67 -6.39 -13.32
C VAL A 369 -5.89 -6.21 -11.82
N LEU A 370 -4.82 -5.97 -11.04
CA LEU A 370 -4.95 -5.69 -9.62
C LEU A 370 -5.36 -4.25 -9.41
N GLN A 371 -6.52 -4.07 -8.78
CA GLN A 371 -7.09 -2.76 -8.48
C GLN A 371 -7.49 -2.70 -7.00
N PRO A 372 -7.39 -1.53 -6.35
CA PRO A 372 -7.85 -1.38 -4.98
C PRO A 372 -9.37 -1.63 -4.88
N SER A 373 -9.79 -2.42 -3.90
CA SER A 373 -11.21 -2.64 -3.59
C SER A 373 -11.83 -1.41 -2.91
N PHE A 374 -13.14 -1.27 -3.05
CA PHE A 374 -13.90 -0.36 -2.20
C PHE A 374 -14.62 -1.14 -1.08
N LEU A 375 -15.65 -1.91 -1.41
CA LEU A 375 -16.41 -2.71 -0.45
C LEU A 375 -16.51 -4.19 -0.84
N GLU A 376 -15.79 -4.63 -1.87
CA GLU A 376 -15.87 -6.00 -2.39
C GLU A 376 -15.37 -7.05 -1.40
N TYR A 377 -14.50 -6.67 -0.46
CA TYR A 377 -14.11 -7.47 0.72
C TYR A 377 -14.79 -7.00 2.02
N GLY A 378 -15.88 -6.19 1.91
CA GLY A 378 -16.49 -5.51 3.03
C GLY A 378 -15.67 -4.31 3.52
N PHE A 379 -16.16 -3.64 4.58
CA PHE A 379 -15.52 -2.43 5.12
C PHE A 379 -14.10 -2.69 5.64
N LEU A 380 -13.86 -3.82 6.27
CA LEU A 380 -12.56 -4.18 6.86
C LEU A 380 -11.48 -4.50 5.81
N GLY A 381 -11.89 -4.87 4.59
CA GLY A 381 -11.00 -5.12 3.46
C GLY A 381 -10.87 -3.96 2.48
N MET A 382 -11.33 -2.76 2.85
CA MET A 382 -11.27 -1.59 1.99
C MET A 382 -9.84 -1.24 1.57
N LEU A 383 -9.68 -0.85 0.29
CA LEU A 383 -8.40 -0.54 -0.37
C LEU A 383 -7.44 -1.73 -0.57
N GLN A 384 -7.79 -2.93 -0.12
CA GLN A 384 -7.00 -4.12 -0.43
C GLN A 384 -7.11 -4.48 -1.92
N PRO A 385 -6.06 -5.02 -2.56
CA PRO A 385 -6.11 -5.31 -3.99
C PRO A 385 -7.05 -6.48 -4.30
N ARG A 386 -7.88 -6.29 -5.33
CA ARG A 386 -8.70 -7.32 -5.98
C ARG A 386 -8.38 -7.41 -7.46
N MET A 387 -8.74 -8.50 -8.09
CA MET A 387 -8.65 -8.59 -9.54
C MET A 387 -9.88 -7.93 -10.17
N ASP A 388 -9.63 -6.99 -11.08
CA ASP A 388 -10.65 -6.36 -11.92
C ASP A 388 -10.46 -6.78 -13.38
N ASN A 389 -11.22 -7.77 -13.77
CA ASN A 389 -11.11 -8.35 -15.12
C ASN A 389 -11.67 -7.44 -16.22
N ASN A 390 -12.22 -6.27 -15.89
CA ASN A 390 -12.52 -5.24 -16.89
C ASN A 390 -11.27 -4.43 -17.25
N ALA A 391 -10.33 -4.26 -16.31
CA ALA A 391 -9.08 -3.55 -16.54
C ALA A 391 -8.02 -4.41 -17.23
N GLY A 392 -8.02 -5.71 -16.95
CA GLY A 392 -7.03 -6.64 -17.48
C GLY A 392 -7.32 -8.08 -17.07
N PHE A 393 -6.33 -8.94 -17.20
CA PHE A 393 -6.41 -10.34 -16.74
C PHE A 393 -5.07 -10.77 -16.14
N CYS A 394 -5.07 -11.80 -15.29
CA CYS A 394 -3.85 -12.31 -14.70
C CYS A 394 -3.05 -13.11 -15.72
N ASN A 395 -1.86 -12.63 -16.07
CA ASN A 395 -0.95 -13.36 -16.95
C ASN A 395 -0.61 -14.73 -16.31
N PHE A 396 -0.77 -15.80 -17.08
CA PHE A 396 -0.69 -17.19 -16.63
C PHE A 396 0.67 -17.53 -16.00
N ASP A 397 1.74 -16.93 -16.50
CA ASP A 397 3.12 -17.19 -16.12
C ASP A 397 3.70 -16.19 -15.09
N CYS A 398 2.97 -15.11 -14.77
CA CYS A 398 3.45 -14.05 -13.92
C CYS A 398 3.29 -14.36 -12.42
N THR A 399 4.34 -14.13 -11.61
CA THR A 399 4.37 -14.36 -10.15
C THR A 399 4.68 -13.09 -9.34
N ILE A 400 4.80 -11.93 -10.00
CA ILE A 400 5.32 -10.67 -9.45
C ILE A 400 4.58 -10.23 -8.17
N CYS A 401 3.25 -10.29 -8.13
CA CYS A 401 2.47 -9.83 -6.97
C CYS A 401 2.83 -10.56 -5.65
N GLY A 402 3.14 -11.86 -5.71
CA GLY A 402 3.62 -12.63 -4.57
C GLY A 402 5.06 -12.29 -4.19
N GLU A 403 5.89 -12.01 -5.19
CA GLU A 403 7.30 -11.69 -4.98
C GLU A 403 7.51 -10.33 -4.34
N VAL A 404 6.71 -9.33 -4.71
CA VAL A 404 6.82 -7.96 -4.19
C VAL A 404 6.01 -7.75 -2.91
N CYS A 405 5.15 -8.69 -2.48
CA CYS A 405 4.32 -8.53 -1.30
C CYS A 405 5.17 -8.40 -0.02
N PRO A 406 5.18 -7.22 0.64
CA PRO A 406 6.07 -6.99 1.77
C PRO A 406 5.53 -7.56 3.09
N THR A 407 4.25 -7.93 3.16
CA THR A 407 3.59 -8.42 4.39
C THR A 407 3.36 -9.94 4.37
N GLY A 408 3.63 -10.62 3.24
CA GLY A 408 3.29 -12.03 3.06
C GLY A 408 1.79 -12.31 2.99
N ALA A 409 0.95 -11.30 2.74
CA ALA A 409 -0.47 -11.49 2.45
C ALA A 409 -0.66 -12.29 1.17
N ILE A 410 0.17 -12.03 0.16
CA ILE A 410 0.31 -12.82 -1.05
C ILE A 410 1.63 -13.59 -0.91
N LEU A 411 1.56 -14.91 -0.86
CA LEU A 411 2.75 -15.77 -0.79
C LEU A 411 3.43 -15.87 -2.16
N PRO A 412 4.76 -15.90 -2.21
CA PRO A 412 5.46 -16.17 -3.45
C PRO A 412 5.18 -17.61 -3.89
N LEU A 413 4.79 -17.76 -5.13
CA LEU A 413 4.55 -19.05 -5.78
C LEU A 413 5.59 -19.28 -6.87
N LYS A 414 5.98 -20.53 -7.10
CA LYS A 414 6.67 -20.89 -8.32
C LYS A 414 5.71 -20.84 -9.50
N LYS A 415 6.23 -20.67 -10.72
CA LYS A 415 5.41 -20.55 -11.93
C LYS A 415 4.50 -21.78 -12.10
N GLU A 416 5.02 -22.97 -11.89
CA GLU A 416 4.28 -24.24 -12.02
C GLU A 416 3.18 -24.38 -10.98
N GLU A 417 3.43 -23.96 -9.74
CA GLU A 417 2.44 -23.93 -8.67
C GLU A 417 1.32 -22.94 -8.97
N LYS A 418 1.70 -21.72 -9.40
CA LYS A 418 0.73 -20.64 -9.73
C LYS A 418 -0.20 -21.03 -10.87
N GLN A 419 0.29 -21.78 -11.86
CA GLN A 419 -0.49 -22.28 -13.00
C GLN A 419 -1.59 -23.28 -12.60
N LEU A 420 -1.51 -23.84 -11.40
CA LEU A 420 -2.50 -24.77 -10.86
C LEU A 420 -3.36 -24.16 -9.75
N VAL A 421 -3.05 -22.93 -9.28
CA VAL A 421 -3.86 -22.28 -8.23
C VAL A 421 -5.17 -21.77 -8.82
N GLN A 422 -6.28 -22.32 -8.35
CA GLN A 422 -7.63 -21.88 -8.71
C GLN A 422 -8.10 -20.76 -7.76
N ILE A 423 -7.94 -19.52 -8.19
CA ILE A 423 -8.35 -18.32 -7.41
C ILE A 423 -9.84 -18.01 -7.55
N GLY A 424 -10.48 -18.56 -8.56
CA GLY A 424 -11.89 -18.39 -8.87
C GLY A 424 -12.31 -19.31 -10.00
N LYS A 425 -13.59 -19.25 -10.36
CA LYS A 425 -14.19 -20.04 -11.41
C LYS A 425 -14.94 -19.17 -12.39
N ALA A 426 -14.76 -19.41 -13.67
CA ALA A 426 -15.54 -18.74 -14.70
C ALA A 426 -17.00 -19.22 -14.66
N LYS A 427 -17.94 -18.27 -14.76
CA LYS A 427 -19.38 -18.50 -14.86
C LYS A 427 -19.90 -17.91 -16.15
N PHE A 428 -20.70 -18.68 -16.87
CA PHE A 428 -21.26 -18.27 -18.14
C PHE A 428 -22.73 -17.88 -18.01
N ILE A 429 -23.08 -16.72 -18.56
CA ILE A 429 -24.46 -16.20 -18.63
C ILE A 429 -24.89 -16.26 -20.11
N LYS A 430 -25.63 -17.31 -20.45
CA LYS A 430 -26.06 -17.56 -21.80
C LYS A 430 -26.86 -16.40 -22.40
N ASP A 431 -27.67 -15.71 -21.56
CA ASP A 431 -28.55 -14.64 -22.00
C ASP A 431 -27.82 -13.35 -22.40
N ASN A 432 -26.57 -13.20 -21.96
CA ASN A 432 -25.71 -12.08 -22.34
C ASN A 432 -24.88 -12.39 -23.61
N CYS A 433 -24.74 -13.66 -24.00
CA CYS A 433 -23.82 -14.05 -25.06
C CYS A 433 -24.31 -13.57 -26.44
N ILE A 434 -23.44 -12.92 -27.23
CA ILE A 434 -23.75 -12.42 -28.57
C ILE A 434 -24.13 -13.54 -29.54
N VAL A 435 -23.62 -14.75 -29.33
CA VAL A 435 -24.02 -15.92 -30.11
C VAL A 435 -25.52 -16.22 -29.96
N LYS A 436 -26.07 -16.02 -28.73
CA LYS A 436 -27.49 -16.16 -28.46
C LYS A 436 -28.29 -14.92 -28.87
N THR A 437 -27.79 -13.72 -28.55
CA THR A 437 -28.56 -12.47 -28.64
C THR A 437 -28.52 -11.84 -30.04
N GLN A 438 -27.45 -12.10 -30.80
CA GLN A 438 -27.21 -11.50 -32.10
C GLN A 438 -26.97 -12.55 -33.22
N GLU A 439 -27.00 -13.84 -32.87
CA GLU A 439 -26.72 -14.98 -33.77
C GLU A 439 -25.37 -14.82 -34.52
N THR A 440 -24.38 -14.18 -33.86
CA THR A 440 -23.05 -13.90 -34.40
C THR A 440 -22.06 -14.91 -33.86
N ASP A 441 -21.24 -15.51 -34.73
CA ASP A 441 -20.18 -16.44 -34.31
C ASP A 441 -19.12 -15.73 -33.44
N CYS A 442 -18.72 -16.38 -32.34
CA CYS A 442 -17.77 -15.82 -31.39
C CYS A 442 -17.10 -16.92 -30.58
N GLY A 443 -15.74 -16.92 -30.56
CA GLY A 443 -14.91 -17.85 -29.81
C GLY A 443 -13.98 -17.17 -28.77
N ALA A 444 -14.04 -15.83 -28.64
CA ALA A 444 -13.05 -15.03 -27.90
C ALA A 444 -12.73 -15.54 -26.50
N CYS A 445 -13.73 -15.99 -25.73
CA CYS A 445 -13.52 -16.50 -24.36
C CYS A 445 -12.75 -17.84 -24.34
N SER A 446 -12.92 -18.70 -25.34
CA SER A 446 -12.20 -19.97 -25.49
C SER A 446 -10.76 -19.75 -25.97
N GLU A 447 -10.58 -18.87 -26.95
CA GLU A 447 -9.28 -18.56 -27.55
C GLU A 447 -8.31 -17.98 -26.52
N HIS A 448 -8.81 -17.10 -25.65
CA HIS A 448 -8.00 -16.46 -24.59
C HIS A 448 -7.80 -17.33 -23.33
N CYS A 449 -8.41 -18.52 -23.26
CA CYS A 449 -8.30 -19.38 -22.09
C CYS A 449 -6.97 -20.16 -22.08
N PRO A 450 -6.00 -19.85 -21.18
CA PRO A 450 -4.68 -20.50 -21.19
C PRO A 450 -4.74 -21.96 -20.77
N THR A 451 -5.75 -22.36 -19.99
CA THR A 451 -5.92 -23.74 -19.50
C THR A 451 -6.89 -24.55 -20.35
N LYS A 452 -7.47 -23.94 -21.40
CA LYS A 452 -8.55 -24.54 -22.21
C LYS A 452 -9.73 -25.04 -21.38
N ALA A 453 -9.99 -24.38 -20.25
CA ALA A 453 -11.16 -24.63 -19.41
C ALA A 453 -12.46 -24.19 -20.07
N VAL A 454 -12.41 -23.21 -20.98
CA VAL A 454 -13.54 -22.78 -21.80
C VAL A 454 -13.40 -23.40 -23.18
N HIS A 455 -14.35 -24.21 -23.59
CA HIS A 455 -14.40 -24.83 -24.92
C HIS A 455 -15.74 -24.56 -25.57
N MET A 456 -15.75 -24.64 -26.87
CA MET A 456 -16.95 -24.32 -27.68
C MET A 456 -17.72 -25.61 -27.97
N ILE A 457 -19.02 -25.59 -27.68
CA ILE A 457 -19.96 -26.68 -27.99
C ILE A 457 -20.96 -26.23 -29.04
N PRO A 458 -21.48 -27.15 -29.88
CA PRO A 458 -22.53 -26.84 -30.86
C PRO A 458 -23.78 -26.21 -30.22
N TYR A 459 -24.35 -25.19 -30.85
CA TYR A 459 -25.54 -24.50 -30.35
C TYR A 459 -26.70 -24.54 -31.36
N LYS A 460 -26.73 -23.65 -32.33
CA LYS A 460 -27.77 -23.58 -33.38
C LYS A 460 -27.15 -23.55 -34.77
N GLY A 461 -27.50 -24.48 -35.61
CA GLY A 461 -26.94 -24.59 -36.96
C GLY A 461 -25.40 -24.74 -36.90
N LYS A 462 -24.67 -23.78 -37.48
CA LYS A 462 -23.19 -23.74 -37.44
C LYS A 462 -22.62 -23.00 -36.24
N LEU A 463 -23.46 -22.35 -35.40
CA LEU A 463 -23.02 -21.55 -34.28
C LEU A 463 -22.54 -22.44 -33.11
N VAL A 464 -21.54 -21.96 -32.41
CA VAL A 464 -20.98 -22.61 -31.19
C VAL A 464 -21.09 -21.68 -29.98
N ILE A 465 -21.25 -22.25 -28.79
CA ILE A 465 -21.41 -21.50 -27.54
C ILE A 465 -20.39 -22.01 -26.49
N PRO A 466 -19.86 -21.15 -25.60
CA PRO A 466 -18.89 -21.60 -24.60
C PRO A 466 -19.54 -22.48 -23.53
N GLU A 467 -18.83 -23.55 -23.18
CA GLU A 467 -19.02 -24.35 -21.97
C GLU A 467 -17.78 -24.26 -21.07
N VAL A 468 -17.99 -24.12 -19.75
CA VAL A 468 -16.89 -23.97 -18.79
C VAL A 468 -16.69 -25.26 -18.02
N ARG A 469 -15.49 -25.84 -18.11
CA ARG A 469 -15.03 -26.94 -17.26
C ARG A 469 -14.32 -26.37 -16.03
N GLU A 470 -15.08 -26.24 -14.94
CA GLU A 470 -14.60 -25.56 -13.73
C GLU A 470 -13.33 -26.21 -13.13
N GLU A 471 -13.11 -27.50 -13.33
CA GLU A 471 -11.97 -28.23 -12.78
C GLU A 471 -10.62 -27.82 -13.39
N TYR A 472 -10.59 -27.29 -14.62
CA TYR A 472 -9.40 -26.79 -15.30
C TYR A 472 -9.25 -25.27 -15.18
N CYS A 473 -10.29 -24.58 -14.71
CA CYS A 473 -10.30 -23.13 -14.63
C CYS A 473 -9.46 -22.64 -13.44
N VAL A 474 -8.49 -21.76 -13.70
CA VAL A 474 -7.67 -21.13 -12.65
C VAL A 474 -8.20 -19.77 -12.21
N GLY A 475 -9.23 -19.25 -12.88
CA GLY A 475 -9.83 -17.95 -12.51
C GLY A 475 -9.02 -16.73 -12.95
N CYS A 476 -8.17 -16.83 -13.97
CA CYS A 476 -7.29 -15.74 -14.42
C CYS A 476 -8.01 -14.53 -15.02
N GLY A 477 -9.28 -14.68 -15.43
CA GLY A 477 -10.10 -13.59 -15.98
C GLY A 477 -9.89 -13.28 -17.46
N ALA A 478 -9.04 -14.01 -18.19
CA ALA A 478 -8.78 -13.75 -19.60
C ALA A 478 -10.04 -13.87 -20.47
N CYS A 479 -10.89 -14.86 -20.20
CA CYS A 479 -12.17 -15.05 -20.88
C CYS A 479 -13.16 -13.89 -20.62
N GLU A 480 -13.18 -13.35 -19.41
CA GLU A 480 -14.01 -12.19 -19.05
C GLU A 480 -13.50 -10.93 -19.73
N TYR A 481 -12.18 -10.69 -19.69
CA TYR A 481 -11.56 -9.54 -20.34
C TYR A 481 -11.81 -9.52 -21.85
N ALA A 482 -11.63 -10.68 -22.52
CA ALA A 482 -11.81 -10.82 -23.97
C ALA A 482 -13.27 -10.74 -24.42
N CYS A 483 -14.26 -10.94 -23.53
CA CYS A 483 -15.67 -10.91 -23.89
C CYS A 483 -16.08 -9.51 -24.42
N PRO A 484 -16.63 -9.39 -25.67
CA PRO A 484 -16.95 -8.09 -26.24
C PRO A 484 -18.24 -7.46 -25.68
N VAL A 485 -19.07 -8.24 -24.98
CA VAL A 485 -20.38 -7.80 -24.51
C VAL A 485 -20.27 -6.68 -23.45
N LYS A 486 -21.10 -5.66 -23.61
CA LYS A 486 -21.23 -4.53 -22.66
C LYS A 486 -22.72 -4.23 -22.41
N PRO A 487 -23.14 -3.70 -21.25
CA PRO A 487 -22.32 -3.35 -20.10
C PRO A 487 -21.90 -4.53 -19.24
N TYR A 488 -22.69 -5.65 -19.22
CA TYR A 488 -22.38 -6.84 -18.44
C TYR A 488 -21.89 -7.97 -19.35
N LYS A 489 -20.73 -8.51 -19.04
CA LYS A 489 -20.09 -9.59 -19.79
C LYS A 489 -20.95 -10.86 -19.80
N ALA A 490 -20.83 -11.68 -20.85
CA ALA A 490 -21.47 -12.99 -20.91
C ALA A 490 -20.74 -14.07 -20.10
N ILE A 491 -19.46 -13.87 -19.80
CA ILE A 491 -18.66 -14.75 -18.96
C ILE A 491 -17.91 -13.90 -17.95
N TYR A 492 -17.88 -14.32 -16.68
CA TYR A 492 -17.23 -13.61 -15.61
C TYR A 492 -16.61 -14.59 -14.61
N VAL A 493 -15.63 -14.14 -13.83
CA VAL A 493 -14.98 -14.96 -12.79
C VAL A 493 -15.58 -14.66 -11.43
N GLU A 494 -16.02 -15.71 -10.75
CA GLU A 494 -16.44 -15.68 -9.35
C GLU A 494 -15.27 -16.12 -8.47
N GLY A 495 -14.93 -15.34 -7.42
CA GLY A 495 -13.82 -15.64 -6.52
C GLY A 495 -14.08 -16.86 -5.63
N ASN A 496 -13.06 -17.67 -5.41
CA ASN A 496 -13.08 -18.73 -4.40
C ASN A 496 -12.76 -18.14 -3.02
N GLU A 497 -13.48 -18.58 -2.00
CA GLU A 497 -13.22 -18.21 -0.60
C GLU A 497 -11.85 -18.74 -0.15
N ILE A 498 -11.61 -20.01 -0.46
CA ILE A 498 -10.33 -20.69 -0.28
C ILE A 498 -9.84 -21.08 -1.67
N HIS A 499 -8.59 -20.75 -2.00
CA HIS A 499 -8.00 -21.14 -3.27
C HIS A 499 -7.88 -22.66 -3.34
N ALA A 500 -8.27 -23.22 -4.47
CA ALA A 500 -8.20 -24.66 -4.73
C ALA A 500 -7.06 -24.97 -5.72
N ALA A 501 -6.86 -26.24 -6.00
CA ALA A 501 -5.98 -26.69 -7.08
C ALA A 501 -6.83 -27.02 -8.31
N ALA A 502 -6.47 -26.42 -9.45
CA ALA A 502 -7.03 -26.81 -10.73
C ALA A 502 -6.34 -28.06 -11.26
N LYS A 503 -7.05 -28.87 -12.03
CA LYS A 503 -6.46 -29.99 -12.75
C LYS A 503 -5.69 -29.49 -13.98
N LYS A 504 -4.56 -30.12 -14.28
CA LYS A 504 -3.84 -29.87 -15.53
C LYS A 504 -4.63 -30.50 -16.69
N ASN A 505 -5.00 -29.71 -17.68
CA ASN A 505 -5.58 -30.27 -18.90
C ASN A 505 -4.45 -30.92 -19.71
N VAL A 506 -4.41 -32.23 -19.71
CA VAL A 506 -3.50 -33.02 -20.55
C VAL A 506 -4.27 -33.26 -21.87
N GLU A 507 -4.30 -32.27 -22.76
CA GLU A 507 -4.64 -32.56 -24.15
C GLU A 507 -3.59 -33.55 -24.66
N LYS A 508 -4.03 -34.72 -25.10
CA LYS A 508 -3.17 -35.63 -25.88
C LYS A 508 -2.66 -34.78 -27.05
N GLU A 509 -1.36 -34.51 -27.09
CA GLU A 509 -0.73 -33.90 -28.27
C GLU A 509 -1.23 -34.69 -29.48
N LYS A 510 -2.00 -34.04 -30.35
CA LYS A 510 -2.24 -34.63 -31.67
C LYS A 510 -0.87 -34.84 -32.27
N PRO A 511 -0.58 -36.04 -32.83
CA PRO A 511 0.69 -36.28 -33.52
C PRO A 511 0.90 -35.11 -34.48
N LYS A 512 2.05 -34.42 -34.33
CA LYS A 512 2.44 -33.39 -35.30
C LYS A 512 2.48 -34.10 -36.63
N GLU A 513 1.47 -33.88 -37.50
CA GLU A 513 1.58 -34.25 -38.90
C GLU A 513 2.87 -33.61 -39.38
N LYS A 514 3.82 -34.48 -39.80
CA LYS A 514 5.03 -34.01 -40.45
C LYS A 514 4.56 -33.41 -41.76
N ILE A 515 4.46 -32.06 -41.75
CA ILE A 515 4.31 -31.32 -43.01
C ILE A 515 5.64 -31.51 -43.72
N ASP A 516 5.66 -32.32 -44.73
CA ASP A 516 6.77 -32.48 -45.67
C ASP A 516 6.88 -31.17 -46.44
N LEU A 517 7.79 -30.31 -45.97
CA LEU A 517 8.13 -29.06 -46.68
C LEU A 517 8.97 -29.36 -47.91
N LYS A 518 8.41 -30.12 -48.84
CA LYS A 518 8.90 -30.31 -50.20
C LYS A 518 7.89 -29.80 -51.17
N GLU A 519 7.59 -28.54 -51.12
CA GLU A 519 7.03 -27.83 -52.28
C GLU A 519 7.60 -26.41 -52.22
N ASP A 520 8.28 -26.07 -53.30
CA ASP A 520 8.94 -24.81 -53.57
C ASP A 520 8.02 -23.63 -53.30
N PHE A 521 8.44 -22.72 -52.46
CA PHE A 521 7.90 -21.37 -52.42
C PHE A 521 8.44 -20.61 -53.66
N PRO A 522 7.61 -20.16 -54.55
CA PRO A 522 8.05 -19.32 -55.66
C PRO A 522 8.17 -17.87 -55.18
N PHE A 523 9.32 -17.50 -54.68
CA PHE A 523 9.81 -16.12 -54.63
C PHE A 523 11.30 -16.09 -54.99
#